data_82aded755f876a34088701be58309165
#
_entry.id   82aded755f876a34088701be58309165
#
_cell.length_a   1.000
_cell.length_b   1.000
_cell.length_c   1.000
_cell.angle_alpha   90.00
_cell.angle_beta   90.00
_cell.angle_gamma   90.00
#
_symmetry.space_group_name_H-M   'P 1'
#
loop_
_entity.id
_entity.type
_entity.pdbx_description
1 polymer ?
#
loop_
_entity_poly.entity_id
_entity_poly.type
_entity_poly.pdbx_seq_one_letter_code
_entity_poly.pdbx_strand_id
1 'polypeptide(L)'
;MLAKRLSSILPPLTLEEALDTTKIHSIAGILSPGQALVTRRPFRAPHHTASDAGLLGGTAHPLPGEISIAHNGVLFLDELPEFKRSVLETMRQPLEEGQVTISRAAGTVTYPADFMLVAAMNPSPDGKMPAQSQCSPREIQRYLGKISGPLLDRIDMHVEVPLVPFREIAATASSESSQSIRARVIASRQIQHQRFQNHKQITHNASMPPRLLKEHCSLSREPFELLKKAMEDLHLSARAYDRILKVARTIADLTDSASISSEHLAEAIQYRSLDRQLWS
;
A
#
# COMPACT_ATOMS: atom_id res chain seq x y z
N MET A 1 -10.13 0.22 -12.68
CA MET A 1 -9.38 -0.39 -13.80
C MET A 1 -7.87 -0.43 -13.54
N LEU A 2 -7.22 0.69 -13.20
CA LEU A 2 -5.77 0.78 -12.92
C LEU A 2 -5.30 -0.19 -11.83
N ALA A 3 -6.00 -0.28 -10.69
CA ALA A 3 -5.62 -1.15 -9.59
C ALA A 3 -5.41 -2.62 -9.98
N LYS A 4 -6.25 -3.15 -10.89
CA LYS A 4 -6.09 -4.53 -11.42
C LYS A 4 -4.81 -4.72 -12.24
N ARG A 5 -4.24 -3.63 -12.80
CA ARG A 5 -2.98 -3.70 -13.56
C ARG A 5 -1.76 -3.79 -12.66
N LEU A 6 -1.87 -3.38 -11.39
CA LEU A 6 -0.75 -3.44 -10.44
C LEU A 6 -0.21 -4.87 -10.31
N SER A 7 -1.08 -5.88 -10.24
CA SER A 7 -0.62 -7.28 -10.17
C SER A 7 0.23 -7.71 -11.37
N SER A 8 0.07 -7.07 -12.54
CA SER A 8 0.83 -7.40 -13.74
C SER A 8 2.24 -6.80 -13.78
N ILE A 9 2.51 -5.76 -12.97
CA ILE A 9 3.80 -5.09 -12.89
C ILE A 9 4.63 -5.50 -11.67
N LEU A 10 4.03 -6.20 -10.69
CA LEU A 10 4.74 -6.73 -9.53
C LEU A 10 5.75 -7.82 -9.93
N PRO A 11 6.85 -7.98 -9.17
CA PRO A 11 7.79 -9.06 -9.35
C PRO A 11 7.10 -10.42 -9.19
N PRO A 12 7.60 -11.48 -9.85
CA PRO A 12 7.09 -12.83 -9.62
C PRO A 12 7.25 -13.24 -8.15
N LEU A 13 6.43 -14.19 -7.69
CA LEU A 13 6.61 -14.81 -6.38
C LEU A 13 7.93 -15.59 -6.36
N THR A 14 8.65 -15.51 -5.26
CA THR A 14 9.70 -16.49 -4.95
C THR A 14 9.06 -17.84 -4.61
N LEU A 15 9.84 -18.91 -4.58
CA LEU A 15 9.31 -20.23 -4.19
C LEU A 15 8.75 -20.20 -2.75
N GLU A 16 9.42 -19.53 -1.83
CA GLU A 16 8.98 -19.39 -0.44
C GLU A 16 7.66 -18.61 -0.35
N GLU A 17 7.57 -17.43 -1.00
CA GLU A 17 6.33 -16.66 -1.08
C GLU A 17 5.18 -17.49 -1.71
N ALA A 18 5.48 -18.26 -2.76
CA ALA A 18 4.49 -19.11 -3.43
C ALA A 18 3.97 -20.22 -2.52
N LEU A 19 4.85 -20.88 -1.77
CA LEU A 19 4.49 -21.93 -0.82
C LEU A 19 3.62 -21.37 0.32
N ASP A 20 4.00 -20.25 0.92
CA ASP A 20 3.25 -19.65 2.02
C ASP A 20 1.87 -19.14 1.57
N THR A 21 1.81 -18.50 0.40
CA THR A 21 0.53 -18.10 -0.20
C THR A 21 -0.35 -19.33 -0.49
N THR A 22 0.23 -20.42 -0.99
CA THR A 22 -0.51 -21.65 -1.27
C THR A 22 -1.09 -22.28 -0.01
N LYS A 23 -0.33 -22.33 1.10
CA LYS A 23 -0.83 -22.81 2.40
C LYS A 23 -2.07 -22.05 2.84
N ILE A 24 -2.02 -20.70 2.79
CA ILE A 24 -3.15 -19.84 3.18
C ILE A 24 -4.36 -20.10 2.29
N HIS A 25 -4.17 -20.15 0.97
CA HIS A 25 -5.24 -20.39 0.01
C HIS A 25 -5.84 -21.81 0.15
N SER A 26 -5.01 -22.80 0.50
CA SER A 26 -5.49 -24.17 0.81
C SER A 26 -6.38 -24.19 2.04
N ILE A 27 -5.94 -23.54 3.15
CA ILE A 27 -6.73 -23.44 4.37
C ILE A 27 -8.04 -22.67 4.14
N ALA A 28 -8.01 -21.64 3.30
CA ALA A 28 -9.20 -20.88 2.91
C ALA A 28 -10.13 -21.65 1.95
N GLY A 29 -9.70 -22.78 1.40
CA GLY A 29 -10.48 -23.59 0.46
C GLY A 29 -10.69 -22.94 -0.91
N ILE A 30 -9.79 -22.04 -1.34
CA ILE A 30 -9.93 -21.26 -2.58
C ILE A 30 -8.97 -21.70 -3.70
N LEU A 31 -8.17 -22.75 -3.48
CA LEU A 31 -7.34 -23.30 -4.54
C LEU A 31 -8.23 -23.96 -5.61
N SER A 32 -7.92 -23.70 -6.87
CA SER A 32 -8.62 -24.36 -7.98
C SER A 32 -8.28 -25.87 -7.99
N PRO A 33 -9.22 -26.74 -8.41
CA PRO A 33 -8.94 -28.16 -8.57
C PRO A 33 -7.71 -28.40 -9.45
N GLY A 34 -6.75 -29.18 -8.95
CA GLY A 34 -5.50 -29.47 -9.65
C GLY A 34 -4.41 -28.40 -9.55
N GLN A 35 -4.67 -27.29 -8.88
CA GLN A 35 -3.66 -26.27 -8.64
C GLN A 35 -2.76 -26.65 -7.46
N ALA A 36 -1.54 -27.10 -7.75
CA ALA A 36 -0.57 -27.50 -6.74
C ALA A 36 0.12 -26.30 -6.06
N LEU A 37 0.27 -25.16 -6.77
CA LEU A 37 1.01 -23.99 -6.29
C LEU A 37 0.38 -22.70 -6.82
N VAL A 38 0.31 -21.67 -5.98
CA VAL A 38 -0.04 -20.30 -6.39
C VAL A 38 1.21 -19.64 -6.99
N THR A 39 1.19 -19.39 -8.30
CA THR A 39 2.33 -18.83 -9.04
C THR A 39 2.21 -17.33 -9.36
N ARG A 40 1.05 -16.74 -9.09
CA ARG A 40 0.79 -15.31 -9.31
C ARG A 40 0.44 -14.63 -8.01
N ARG A 41 0.91 -13.40 -7.84
CA ARG A 41 0.55 -12.60 -6.67
C ARG A 41 -0.97 -12.42 -6.59
N PRO A 42 -1.59 -12.73 -5.44
CA PRO A 42 -3.03 -12.55 -5.25
C PRO A 42 -3.46 -11.10 -5.47
N PHE A 43 -4.65 -10.92 -6.01
CA PHE A 43 -5.34 -9.62 -6.05
C PHE A 43 -6.71 -9.81 -5.42
N ARG A 44 -6.90 -9.22 -4.25
CA ARG A 44 -8.16 -9.29 -3.50
C ARG A 44 -8.82 -7.92 -3.50
N ALA A 45 -10.11 -7.88 -3.76
CA ALA A 45 -10.91 -6.65 -3.81
C ALA A 45 -12.26 -6.90 -3.11
N PRO A 46 -12.27 -6.94 -1.76
CA PRO A 46 -13.51 -7.10 -1.02
C PRO A 46 -14.42 -5.88 -1.24
N HIS A 47 -15.72 -6.13 -1.30
CA HIS A 47 -16.72 -5.07 -1.38
C HIS A 47 -16.79 -4.30 -0.05
N HIS A 48 -17.13 -3.01 -0.07
CA HIS A 48 -17.19 -2.17 1.13
C HIS A 48 -18.23 -2.63 2.17
N THR A 49 -19.17 -3.51 1.79
CA THR A 49 -20.12 -4.17 2.72
C THR A 49 -19.52 -5.35 3.49
N ALA A 50 -18.24 -5.70 3.23
CA ALA A 50 -17.58 -6.77 3.95
C ALA A 50 -17.60 -6.52 5.47
N SER A 51 -17.82 -7.59 6.23
CA SER A 51 -17.75 -7.54 7.70
C SER A 51 -16.31 -7.63 8.21
N ASP A 52 -16.11 -7.28 9.48
CA ASP A 52 -14.82 -7.45 10.17
C ASP A 52 -14.32 -8.91 10.04
N ALA A 53 -15.23 -9.89 10.20
CA ALA A 53 -14.91 -11.30 10.02
C ALA A 53 -14.59 -11.69 8.58
N GLY A 54 -15.19 -11.01 7.59
CA GLY A 54 -14.84 -11.21 6.19
C GLY A 54 -13.45 -10.72 5.86
N LEU A 55 -13.05 -9.58 6.44
CA LEU A 55 -11.72 -8.99 6.20
C LEU A 55 -10.62 -9.72 7.00
N LEU A 56 -10.78 -9.83 8.31
CA LEU A 56 -9.78 -10.45 9.19
C LEU A 56 -9.82 -11.97 9.13
N GLY A 57 -11.00 -12.53 8.98
CA GLY A 57 -11.25 -13.95 9.13
C GLY A 57 -11.90 -14.30 10.47
N GLY A 58 -12.16 -15.59 10.65
CA GLY A 58 -12.70 -16.11 11.90
C GLY A 58 -14.22 -15.96 12.03
N THR A 59 -14.94 -16.94 11.54
CA THR A 59 -16.33 -17.21 11.91
C THR A 59 -16.37 -18.13 13.15
N ALA A 60 -17.08 -19.25 13.12
CA ALA A 60 -17.02 -20.28 14.18
C ALA A 60 -15.63 -20.92 14.30
N HIS A 61 -14.93 -21.09 13.16
CA HIS A 61 -13.55 -21.55 13.09
C HIS A 61 -12.62 -20.39 12.70
N PRO A 62 -11.37 -20.36 13.19
CA PRO A 62 -10.41 -19.30 12.90
C PRO A 62 -9.84 -19.41 11.47
N LEU A 63 -10.69 -19.33 10.44
CA LEU A 63 -10.27 -19.35 9.03
C LEU A 63 -9.72 -17.98 8.60
N PRO A 64 -8.77 -17.92 7.63
CA PRO A 64 -8.19 -16.68 7.14
C PRO A 64 -9.23 -15.85 6.38
N GLY A 65 -9.19 -14.52 6.56
CA GLY A 65 -9.99 -13.55 5.81
C GLY A 65 -9.26 -12.96 4.62
N GLU A 66 -9.90 -11.98 3.96
CA GLU A 66 -9.38 -11.33 2.75
C GLU A 66 -7.96 -10.74 2.93
N ILE A 67 -7.64 -10.24 4.11
CA ILE A 67 -6.32 -9.69 4.44
C ILE A 67 -5.24 -10.78 4.35
N SER A 68 -5.45 -11.93 4.97
CA SER A 68 -4.50 -13.05 4.91
C SER A 68 -4.48 -13.71 3.53
N ILE A 69 -5.61 -13.79 2.85
CA ILE A 69 -5.71 -14.31 1.48
C ILE A 69 -4.95 -13.40 0.49
N ALA A 70 -4.81 -12.10 0.80
CA ALA A 70 -4.02 -11.17 -0.01
C ALA A 70 -2.50 -11.25 0.25
N HIS A 71 -2.04 -12.11 1.16
CA HIS A 71 -0.62 -12.26 1.50
C HIS A 71 0.26 -12.42 0.26
N ASN A 72 1.40 -11.72 0.24
CA ASN A 72 2.31 -11.61 -0.91
C ASN A 72 1.69 -11.00 -2.18
N GLY A 73 0.54 -10.32 -2.06
CA GLY A 73 -0.21 -9.77 -3.17
C GLY A 73 -0.72 -8.36 -2.92
N VAL A 74 -1.90 -8.07 -3.45
CA VAL A 74 -2.55 -6.76 -3.38
C VAL A 74 -3.93 -6.92 -2.72
N LEU A 75 -4.19 -6.10 -1.72
CA LEU A 75 -5.52 -5.86 -1.18
C LEU A 75 -6.01 -4.50 -1.70
N PHE A 76 -7.04 -4.51 -2.54
CA PHE A 76 -7.64 -3.31 -3.10
C PHE A 76 -8.95 -2.98 -2.40
N LEU A 77 -9.02 -1.79 -1.81
CA LEU A 77 -10.24 -1.26 -1.19
C LEU A 77 -10.77 -0.11 -2.04
N ASP A 78 -11.82 -0.37 -2.80
CA ASP A 78 -12.51 0.67 -3.55
C ASP A 78 -13.51 1.39 -2.66
N GLU A 79 -13.75 2.68 -2.92
CA GLU A 79 -14.66 3.50 -2.12
C GLU A 79 -14.32 3.44 -0.61
N LEU A 80 -13.05 3.66 -0.28
CA LEU A 80 -12.52 3.50 1.09
C LEU A 80 -13.41 4.11 2.19
N PRO A 81 -13.99 5.33 2.07
CA PRO A 81 -14.86 5.91 3.09
C PRO A 81 -16.23 5.22 3.22
N GLU A 82 -16.60 4.31 2.31
CA GLU A 82 -17.86 3.56 2.41
C GLU A 82 -17.74 2.32 3.30
N PHE A 83 -16.52 1.88 3.60
CA PHE A 83 -16.31 0.84 4.60
C PHE A 83 -16.72 1.32 6.00
N LYS A 84 -17.23 0.42 6.83
CA LYS A 84 -17.47 0.71 8.23
C LYS A 84 -16.16 1.10 8.92
N ARG A 85 -16.20 2.12 9.77
CA ARG A 85 -15.00 2.58 10.50
C ARG A 85 -14.35 1.46 11.31
N SER A 86 -15.15 0.59 11.95
CA SER A 86 -14.62 -0.57 12.69
C SER A 86 -13.78 -1.48 11.78
N VAL A 87 -14.25 -1.75 10.56
CA VAL A 87 -13.54 -2.56 9.56
C VAL A 87 -12.20 -1.93 9.19
N LEU A 88 -12.17 -0.61 8.93
CA LEU A 88 -10.94 0.11 8.60
C LEU A 88 -9.93 0.11 9.75
N GLU A 89 -10.39 0.26 11.00
CA GLU A 89 -9.52 0.22 12.18
C GLU A 89 -8.84 -1.15 12.36
N THR A 90 -9.47 -2.24 11.94
CA THR A 90 -8.86 -3.58 12.00
C THR A 90 -7.66 -3.75 11.09
N MET A 91 -7.54 -2.92 10.03
CA MET A 91 -6.39 -2.94 9.12
C MET A 91 -5.09 -2.44 9.76
N ARG A 92 -5.17 -1.70 10.87
CA ARG A 92 -4.00 -1.06 11.49
C ARG A 92 -2.93 -2.05 11.93
N GLN A 93 -3.34 -3.14 12.57
CA GLN A 93 -2.41 -4.16 13.05
C GLN A 93 -1.75 -4.92 11.89
N PRO A 94 -2.49 -5.47 10.90
CA PRO A 94 -1.87 -6.13 9.75
C PRO A 94 -0.88 -5.27 8.98
N LEU A 95 -1.17 -3.97 8.83
CA LEU A 95 -0.29 -3.03 8.12
C LEU A 95 1.02 -2.72 8.89
N GLU A 96 1.03 -2.89 10.22
CA GLU A 96 2.25 -2.71 11.04
C GLU A 96 3.03 -4.00 11.24
N GLU A 97 2.32 -5.10 11.52
CA GLU A 97 2.92 -6.35 11.97
C GLU A 97 3.07 -7.39 10.85
N GLY A 98 2.44 -7.19 9.69
CA GLY A 98 2.44 -8.16 8.59
C GLY A 98 1.75 -9.47 8.94
N GLN A 99 0.86 -9.48 9.94
CA GLN A 99 0.15 -10.67 10.40
C GLN A 99 -1.21 -10.34 11.01
N VAL A 100 -2.09 -11.33 11.04
CA VAL A 100 -3.42 -11.28 11.66
C VAL A 100 -3.56 -12.39 12.68
N THR A 101 -3.88 -12.06 13.92
CA THR A 101 -4.19 -13.04 14.96
C THR A 101 -5.70 -13.12 15.19
N ILE A 102 -6.26 -14.28 14.98
CA ILE A 102 -7.68 -14.57 15.16
C ILE A 102 -7.88 -15.43 16.40
N SER A 103 -8.55 -14.89 17.41
CA SER A 103 -8.93 -15.63 18.62
C SER A 103 -10.43 -15.92 18.60
N ARG A 104 -10.79 -17.20 18.74
CA ARG A 104 -12.18 -17.69 18.82
C ARG A 104 -12.25 -18.77 19.89
N ALA A 105 -13.46 -19.18 20.27
CA ALA A 105 -13.66 -20.26 21.22
C ALA A 105 -12.96 -21.58 20.82
N ALA A 106 -12.83 -21.83 19.51
CA ALA A 106 -12.14 -23.00 18.95
C ALA A 106 -10.60 -22.90 18.99
N GLY A 107 -10.03 -21.74 19.37
CA GLY A 107 -8.58 -21.54 19.43
C GLY A 107 -8.10 -20.19 18.90
N THR A 108 -6.79 -20.00 18.97
CA THR A 108 -6.09 -18.81 18.44
C THR A 108 -5.14 -19.24 17.33
N VAL A 109 -5.25 -18.58 16.18
CA VAL A 109 -4.38 -18.83 15.02
C VAL A 109 -3.86 -17.49 14.49
N THR A 110 -2.58 -17.44 14.15
CA THR A 110 -1.96 -16.29 13.50
C THR A 110 -1.65 -16.62 12.07
N TYR A 111 -2.12 -15.79 11.14
CA TYR A 111 -1.85 -15.87 9.71
C TYR A 111 -0.92 -14.75 9.26
N PRO A 112 0.03 -15.00 8.36
CA PRO A 112 0.78 -13.95 7.72
C PRO A 112 -0.14 -13.07 6.86
N ALA A 113 0.18 -11.78 6.79
CA ALA A 113 -0.62 -10.76 6.12
C ALA A 113 0.29 -9.64 5.57
N ASP A 114 1.37 -10.00 4.90
CA ASP A 114 2.24 -9.07 4.18
C ASP A 114 1.64 -8.83 2.79
N PHE A 115 1.02 -7.68 2.59
CA PHE A 115 0.32 -7.34 1.35
C PHE A 115 0.51 -5.85 1.02
N MET A 116 0.40 -5.50 -0.25
CA MET A 116 0.30 -4.11 -0.69
C MET A 116 -1.14 -3.64 -0.54
N LEU A 117 -1.39 -2.68 0.36
CA LEU A 117 -2.67 -2.00 0.42
C LEU A 117 -2.77 -0.97 -0.71
N VAL A 118 -3.81 -1.08 -1.51
CA VAL A 118 -4.21 -0.05 -2.47
C VAL A 118 -5.63 0.36 -2.16
N ALA A 119 -5.85 1.63 -1.93
CA ALA A 119 -7.18 2.16 -1.65
C ALA A 119 -7.55 3.24 -2.67
N ALA A 120 -8.80 3.28 -3.08
CA ALA A 120 -9.34 4.34 -3.91
C ALA A 120 -10.49 5.03 -3.18
N MET A 121 -10.59 6.35 -3.36
CA MET A 121 -11.69 7.14 -2.81
C MET A 121 -11.98 8.34 -3.69
N ASN A 122 -13.20 8.81 -3.64
CA ASN A 122 -13.59 10.08 -4.21
C ASN A 122 -13.29 11.22 -3.22
N PRO A 123 -13.07 12.45 -3.69
CA PRO A 123 -12.80 13.60 -2.81
C PRO A 123 -14.01 14.07 -2.02
N SER A 124 -15.23 13.62 -2.42
CA SER A 124 -16.51 13.94 -1.81
C SER A 124 -17.52 12.82 -2.03
N PRO A 125 -18.66 12.78 -1.28
CA PRO A 125 -19.71 11.77 -1.47
C PRO A 125 -20.31 11.74 -2.86
N ASP A 126 -20.40 12.87 -3.55
CA ASP A 126 -20.93 12.98 -4.92
C ASP A 126 -19.86 12.81 -6.02
N GLY A 127 -18.62 12.48 -5.64
CA GLY A 127 -17.51 12.20 -6.55
C GLY A 127 -16.84 13.43 -7.18
N LYS A 128 -17.28 14.64 -6.82
CA LYS A 128 -16.76 15.89 -7.37
C LYS A 128 -15.70 16.50 -6.44
N MET A 129 -14.83 17.32 -7.00
CA MET A 129 -13.91 18.12 -6.17
C MET A 129 -14.70 19.00 -5.19
N PRO A 130 -14.19 19.26 -3.96
CA PRO A 130 -14.92 20.04 -2.95
C PRO A 130 -15.47 21.37 -3.45
N ALA A 131 -14.72 22.08 -4.30
CA ALA A 131 -15.16 23.35 -4.91
C ALA A 131 -16.33 23.21 -5.91
N GLN A 132 -16.61 22.01 -6.42
CA GLN A 132 -17.65 21.71 -7.40
C GLN A 132 -18.73 20.79 -6.83
N SER A 133 -18.55 20.32 -5.60
CA SER A 133 -19.46 19.41 -4.93
C SER A 133 -20.75 20.14 -4.52
N GLN A 134 -21.86 19.42 -4.60
CA GLN A 134 -23.16 19.89 -4.07
C GLN A 134 -23.33 19.54 -2.58
N CYS A 135 -22.39 18.76 -2.04
CA CYS A 135 -22.37 18.40 -0.63
C CYS A 135 -21.95 19.59 0.23
N SER A 136 -22.54 19.75 1.40
CA SER A 136 -22.09 20.73 2.37
C SER A 136 -20.70 20.38 2.91
N PRO A 137 -19.92 21.39 3.40
CA PRO A 137 -18.61 21.13 4.02
C PRO A 137 -18.66 20.10 5.17
N ARG A 138 -19.77 20.08 5.93
CA ARG A 138 -19.99 19.10 7.01
C ARG A 138 -20.17 17.68 6.50
N GLU A 139 -20.82 17.50 5.37
CA GLU A 139 -21.01 16.17 4.74
C GLU A 139 -19.67 15.65 4.22
N ILE A 140 -18.89 16.49 3.55
CA ILE A 140 -17.54 16.15 3.07
C ILE A 140 -16.65 15.78 4.25
N GLN A 141 -16.62 16.59 5.31
CA GLN A 141 -15.84 16.32 6.51
C GLN A 141 -16.26 15.02 7.21
N ARG A 142 -17.57 14.73 7.29
CA ARG A 142 -18.07 13.47 7.84
C ARG A 142 -17.66 12.27 6.98
N TYR A 143 -17.69 12.42 5.67
CA TYR A 143 -17.27 11.38 4.72
C TYR A 143 -15.79 11.06 4.86
N LEU A 144 -14.93 12.07 4.81
CA LEU A 144 -13.49 11.91 4.98
C LEU A 144 -13.12 11.44 6.40
N GLY A 145 -13.82 11.92 7.42
CA GLY A 145 -13.59 11.56 8.82
C GLY A 145 -13.90 10.11 9.20
N LYS A 146 -14.45 9.30 8.27
CA LYS A 146 -14.54 7.85 8.44
C LYS A 146 -13.17 7.18 8.44
N ILE A 147 -12.20 7.77 7.73
CA ILE A 147 -10.82 7.29 7.71
C ILE A 147 -10.07 7.97 8.86
N SER A 148 -9.51 7.18 9.76
CA SER A 148 -8.79 7.75 10.90
C SER A 148 -7.39 8.23 10.53
N GLY A 149 -6.90 9.28 11.19
CA GLY A 149 -5.52 9.74 11.05
C GLY A 149 -4.49 8.62 11.25
N PRO A 150 -4.61 7.78 12.30
CA PRO A 150 -3.71 6.63 12.49
C PRO A 150 -3.70 5.61 11.34
N LEU A 151 -4.80 5.44 10.60
CA LEU A 151 -4.80 4.58 9.42
C LEU A 151 -4.08 5.25 8.24
N LEU A 152 -4.34 6.53 8.02
CA LEU A 152 -3.65 7.33 6.99
C LEU A 152 -2.15 7.39 7.21
N ASP A 153 -1.73 7.56 8.46
CA ASP A 153 -0.32 7.51 8.83
C ASP A 153 0.38 6.19 8.39
N ARG A 154 -0.39 5.13 8.13
CA ARG A 154 0.11 3.83 7.67
C ARG A 154 0.13 3.65 6.16
N ILE A 155 -0.52 4.55 5.44
CA ILE A 155 -0.45 4.60 3.98
C ILE A 155 0.80 5.39 3.58
N ASP A 156 1.66 4.79 2.77
CA ASP A 156 2.96 5.40 2.41
C ASP A 156 2.83 6.53 1.41
N MET A 157 1.89 6.43 0.47
CA MET A 157 1.76 7.35 -0.65
C MET A 157 0.30 7.73 -0.89
N HIS A 158 0.05 9.01 -1.11
CA HIS A 158 -1.23 9.54 -1.56
C HIS A 158 -1.06 10.10 -2.97
N VAL A 159 -1.91 9.65 -3.89
CA VAL A 159 -1.83 10.05 -5.29
C VAL A 159 -3.16 10.65 -5.71
N GLU A 160 -3.15 11.91 -6.14
CA GLU A 160 -4.30 12.53 -6.76
C GLU A 160 -4.38 12.13 -8.22
N VAL A 161 -5.54 11.63 -8.65
CA VAL A 161 -5.79 11.24 -10.03
C VAL A 161 -6.72 12.27 -10.67
N PRO A 162 -6.20 13.18 -11.50
CA PRO A 162 -7.02 14.20 -12.14
C PRO A 162 -7.96 13.58 -13.18
N LEU A 163 -9.02 14.32 -13.52
CA LEU A 163 -9.90 13.96 -14.62
C LEU A 163 -9.12 13.96 -15.93
N VAL A 164 -9.23 12.86 -16.67
CA VAL A 164 -8.60 12.75 -17.99
C VAL A 164 -9.42 13.54 -19.00
N PRO A 165 -8.86 14.52 -19.70
CA PRO A 165 -9.57 15.26 -20.74
C PRO A 165 -10.05 14.34 -21.87
N PHE A 166 -11.24 14.60 -22.41
CA PHE A 166 -11.81 13.76 -23.47
C PHE A 166 -10.88 13.55 -24.66
N ARG A 167 -10.05 14.55 -24.99
CA ARG A 167 -9.04 14.45 -26.07
C ARG A 167 -8.01 13.36 -25.81
N GLU A 168 -7.60 13.17 -24.56
CA GLU A 168 -6.64 12.13 -24.18
C GLU A 168 -7.27 10.74 -24.17
N ILE A 169 -8.57 10.66 -23.81
CA ILE A 169 -9.34 9.40 -23.87
C ILE A 169 -9.51 8.94 -25.31
N ALA A 170 -9.72 9.89 -26.22
CA ALA A 170 -9.91 9.64 -27.66
C ALA A 170 -8.59 9.45 -28.42
N ALA A 171 -7.46 9.84 -27.82
CA ALA A 171 -6.15 9.71 -28.47
C ALA A 171 -5.71 8.23 -28.46
N THR A 172 -5.24 7.76 -29.61
CA THR A 172 -4.63 6.43 -29.78
C THR A 172 -3.15 6.40 -29.33
N ALA A 173 -2.73 7.36 -28.50
CA ALA A 173 -1.35 7.41 -28.01
C ALA A 173 -1.02 6.14 -27.21
N SER A 174 0.04 5.46 -27.61
CA SER A 174 0.56 4.28 -26.94
C SER A 174 1.12 4.68 -25.59
N SER A 175 0.45 4.28 -24.50
CA SER A 175 1.00 4.38 -23.15
C SER A 175 2.09 3.33 -22.95
N GLU A 176 2.96 3.55 -21.96
CA GLU A 176 4.01 2.59 -21.60
C GLU A 176 3.41 1.22 -21.24
N SER A 177 4.02 0.16 -21.75
CA SER A 177 3.54 -1.21 -21.54
C SER A 177 3.78 -1.68 -20.09
N SER A 178 2.87 -2.51 -19.56
CA SER A 178 3.09 -3.16 -18.26
C SER A 178 4.38 -4.01 -18.22
N GLN A 179 4.85 -4.51 -19.34
CA GLN A 179 6.09 -5.27 -19.43
C GLN A 179 7.32 -4.37 -19.19
N SER A 180 7.35 -3.16 -19.77
CA SER A 180 8.42 -2.18 -19.56
C SER A 180 8.46 -1.73 -18.09
N ILE A 181 7.30 -1.38 -17.52
CA ILE A 181 7.19 -1.00 -16.10
C ILE A 181 7.67 -2.14 -15.20
N ARG A 182 7.23 -3.38 -15.47
CA ARG A 182 7.64 -4.56 -14.70
C ARG A 182 9.15 -4.78 -14.74
N ALA A 183 9.81 -4.57 -15.88
CA ALA A 183 11.25 -4.72 -15.99
C ALA A 183 11.99 -3.76 -15.05
N ARG A 184 11.57 -2.48 -14.97
CA ARG A 184 12.14 -1.50 -14.03
C ARG A 184 11.88 -1.89 -12.57
N VAL A 185 10.68 -2.36 -12.26
CA VAL A 185 10.33 -2.82 -10.91
C VAL A 185 11.19 -4.02 -10.50
N ILE A 186 11.42 -4.99 -11.40
CA ILE A 186 12.28 -6.14 -11.13
C ILE A 186 13.74 -5.70 -10.89
N ALA A 187 14.27 -4.78 -11.70
CA ALA A 187 15.63 -4.25 -11.53
C ALA A 187 15.79 -3.58 -10.15
N SER A 188 14.86 -2.69 -9.78
CA SER A 188 14.85 -2.05 -8.46
C SER A 188 14.77 -3.08 -7.31
N ARG A 189 13.96 -4.14 -7.47
CA ARG A 189 13.85 -5.22 -6.47
C ARG A 189 15.14 -6.04 -6.35
N GLN A 190 15.90 -6.22 -7.42
CA GLN A 190 17.20 -6.87 -7.38
C GLN A 190 18.20 -6.06 -6.55
N ILE A 191 18.24 -4.73 -6.70
CA ILE A 191 19.05 -3.83 -5.89
C ILE A 191 18.70 -3.98 -4.41
N GLN A 192 17.41 -3.98 -4.08
CA GLN A 192 16.93 -4.15 -2.70
C GLN A 192 17.31 -5.53 -2.15
N HIS A 193 17.17 -6.57 -2.96
CA HIS A 193 17.53 -7.93 -2.55
C HIS A 193 19.03 -8.07 -2.25
N GLN A 194 19.88 -7.46 -3.05
CA GLN A 194 21.33 -7.38 -2.78
C GLN A 194 21.63 -6.59 -1.51
N ARG A 195 20.94 -5.45 -1.29
CA ARG A 195 21.06 -4.64 -0.08
C ARG A 195 20.74 -5.42 1.19
N PHE A 196 19.74 -6.27 1.16
CA PHE A 196 19.24 -7.02 2.32
C PHE A 196 19.64 -8.48 2.35
N GLN A 197 20.61 -8.92 1.53
CA GLN A 197 21.03 -10.33 1.44
C GLN A 197 21.42 -10.98 2.78
N ASN A 198 21.89 -10.16 3.74
CA ASN A 198 22.26 -10.60 5.08
C ASN A 198 21.10 -10.54 6.10
N HIS A 199 19.88 -10.16 5.65
CA HIS A 199 18.69 -9.96 6.49
C HIS A 199 17.55 -10.84 6.01
N LYS A 200 17.43 -12.07 6.57
CA LYS A 200 16.45 -13.08 6.11
C LYS A 200 14.99 -12.62 6.09
N GLN A 201 14.61 -11.66 6.97
CA GLN A 201 13.23 -11.21 7.12
C GLN A 201 12.94 -9.90 6.35
N ILE A 202 13.95 -9.31 5.69
CA ILE A 202 13.80 -8.01 5.03
C ILE A 202 14.14 -8.20 3.55
N THR A 203 13.13 -8.05 2.70
CA THR A 203 13.26 -8.26 1.25
C THR A 203 13.13 -6.97 0.44
N HIS A 204 12.67 -5.88 1.06
CA HIS A 204 12.39 -4.62 0.37
C HIS A 204 12.44 -3.40 1.30
N ASN A 205 12.57 -2.22 0.71
CA ASN A 205 12.75 -0.97 1.47
C ASN A 205 11.61 -0.67 2.45
N ALA A 206 10.37 -0.99 2.13
CA ALA A 206 9.23 -0.74 3.01
C ALA A 206 9.36 -1.47 4.36
N SER A 207 9.99 -2.64 4.38
CA SER A 207 10.20 -3.46 5.58
C SER A 207 11.42 -3.04 6.42
N MET A 208 12.17 -1.99 6.02
CA MET A 208 13.33 -1.53 6.78
C MET A 208 12.96 -1.10 8.20
N PRO A 209 13.58 -1.67 9.25
CA PRO A 209 13.51 -1.15 10.60
C PRO A 209 14.34 0.15 10.73
N PRO A 210 14.14 0.97 11.78
CA PRO A 210 14.80 2.26 11.96
C PRO A 210 16.32 2.20 11.88
N ARG A 211 16.96 1.10 12.29
CA ARG A 211 18.41 0.91 12.19
C ARG A 211 18.87 0.90 10.73
N LEU A 212 18.23 0.11 9.88
CA LEU A 212 18.60 0.01 8.46
C LEU A 212 18.17 1.27 7.67
N LEU A 213 17.14 1.95 8.12
CA LEU A 213 16.74 3.24 7.56
C LEU A 213 17.89 4.25 7.70
N LYS A 214 18.50 4.35 8.88
CA LYS A 214 19.67 5.22 9.11
C LYS A 214 20.89 4.82 8.27
N GLU A 215 21.07 3.53 8.04
CA GLU A 215 22.21 2.99 7.28
C GLU A 215 22.07 3.24 5.78
N HIS A 216 20.86 2.97 5.20
CA HIS A 216 20.66 2.97 3.77
C HIS A 216 19.94 4.22 3.21
N CYS A 217 19.42 5.08 4.08
CA CYS A 217 18.72 6.31 3.70
C CYS A 217 19.41 7.57 4.24
N SER A 218 20.76 7.53 4.37
CA SER A 218 21.53 8.71 4.75
C SER A 218 21.37 9.81 3.70
N LEU A 219 21.14 11.04 4.17
CA LEU A 219 20.97 12.21 3.31
C LEU A 219 22.23 13.08 3.38
N SER A 220 22.66 13.61 2.25
CA SER A 220 23.59 14.72 2.21
C SER A 220 22.94 16.01 2.70
N ARG A 221 23.72 17.08 2.87
CA ARG A 221 23.26 18.33 3.49
C ARG A 221 22.03 18.93 2.80
N GLU A 222 22.03 18.99 1.50
CA GLU A 222 20.96 19.64 0.72
C GLU A 222 19.61 18.89 0.82
N PRO A 223 19.50 17.56 0.53
CA PRO A 223 18.26 16.82 0.76
C PRO A 223 17.82 16.85 2.23
N PHE A 224 18.75 16.86 3.19
CA PHE A 224 18.41 16.95 4.62
C PHE A 224 17.69 18.26 4.96
N GLU A 225 18.21 19.42 4.50
CA GLU A 225 17.57 20.72 4.73
C GLU A 225 16.20 20.79 4.02
N LEU A 226 16.06 20.20 2.83
CA LEU A 226 14.77 20.10 2.14
C LEU A 226 13.75 19.31 2.98
N LEU A 227 14.14 18.15 3.49
CA LEU A 227 13.26 17.32 4.32
C LEU A 227 12.87 18.03 5.61
N LYS A 228 13.84 18.65 6.30
CA LYS A 228 13.60 19.41 7.51
C LYS A 228 12.55 20.50 7.28
N LYS A 229 12.73 21.31 6.23
CA LYS A 229 11.77 22.35 5.87
C LYS A 229 10.39 21.78 5.57
N ALA A 230 10.30 20.69 4.81
CA ALA A 230 9.03 20.04 4.51
C ALA A 230 8.32 19.49 5.76
N MET A 231 9.08 18.91 6.72
CA MET A 231 8.54 18.45 7.99
C MET A 231 7.94 19.59 8.82
N GLU A 232 8.61 20.76 8.84
CA GLU A 232 8.15 21.94 9.54
C GLU A 232 6.93 22.59 8.85
N ASP A 233 7.01 22.83 7.54
CA ASP A 233 5.99 23.54 6.76
C ASP A 233 4.68 22.70 6.63
N LEU A 234 4.79 21.39 6.52
CA LEU A 234 3.66 20.46 6.35
C LEU A 234 3.22 19.83 7.67
N HIS A 235 3.84 20.15 8.79
CA HIS A 235 3.55 19.58 10.12
C HIS A 235 3.51 18.04 10.12
N LEU A 236 4.45 17.40 9.42
CA LEU A 236 4.48 15.95 9.25
C LEU A 236 4.92 15.24 10.53
N SER A 237 4.37 14.04 10.74
CA SER A 237 4.72 13.20 11.90
C SER A 237 6.09 12.52 11.74
N ALA A 238 6.67 12.04 12.85
CA ALA A 238 7.89 11.21 12.80
C ALA A 238 7.71 9.93 11.96
N ARG A 239 6.48 9.39 11.89
CA ARG A 239 6.17 8.25 11.01
C ARG A 239 6.23 8.65 9.53
N ALA A 240 5.74 9.84 9.19
CA ALA A 240 5.84 10.37 7.84
C ALA A 240 7.31 10.54 7.40
N TYR A 241 8.19 10.98 8.32
CA TYR A 241 9.63 11.06 8.07
C TYR A 241 10.22 9.70 7.60
N ASP A 242 9.97 8.63 8.35
CA ASP A 242 10.48 7.31 8.00
C ASP A 242 9.93 6.80 6.65
N ARG A 243 8.64 7.08 6.37
CA ARG A 243 8.00 6.70 5.11
C ARG A 243 8.55 7.46 3.93
N ILE A 244 8.72 8.78 4.06
CA ILE A 244 9.34 9.61 3.01
C ILE A 244 10.72 9.06 2.66
N LEU A 245 11.55 8.71 3.63
CA LEU A 245 12.87 8.15 3.38
C LEU A 245 12.82 6.80 2.66
N LYS A 246 11.90 5.90 3.05
CA LYS A 246 11.70 4.60 2.38
C LYS A 246 11.24 4.76 0.93
N VAL A 247 10.32 5.69 0.68
CA VAL A 247 9.85 6.01 -0.67
C VAL A 247 10.97 6.65 -1.50
N ALA A 248 11.68 7.65 -0.95
CA ALA A 248 12.81 8.30 -1.63
C ALA A 248 13.92 7.31 -1.99
N ARG A 249 14.23 6.34 -1.08
CA ARG A 249 15.20 5.27 -1.36
C ARG A 249 14.69 4.38 -2.50
N THR A 250 13.40 4.09 -2.55
CA THR A 250 12.81 3.28 -3.61
C THR A 250 12.82 4.00 -4.97
N ILE A 251 12.56 5.31 -4.99
CA ILE A 251 12.67 6.15 -6.19
C ILE A 251 14.12 6.16 -6.68
N ALA A 252 15.09 6.32 -5.77
CA ALA A 252 16.50 6.27 -6.12
C ALA A 252 16.91 4.87 -6.66
N ASP A 253 16.37 3.77 -6.13
CA ASP A 253 16.59 2.42 -6.68
C ASP A 253 15.98 2.26 -8.07
N LEU A 254 14.83 2.89 -8.35
CA LEU A 254 14.19 2.88 -9.67
C LEU A 254 14.99 3.66 -10.73
N THR A 255 15.79 4.63 -10.30
CA THR A 255 16.68 5.42 -11.15
C THR A 255 18.13 4.92 -11.13
N ASP A 256 18.38 3.76 -10.53
CA ASP A 256 19.72 3.17 -10.36
C ASP A 256 20.72 4.12 -9.67
N SER A 257 20.24 4.93 -8.73
CA SER A 257 21.06 5.88 -7.98
C SER A 257 21.54 5.30 -6.66
N ALA A 258 22.85 5.38 -6.38
CA ALA A 258 23.43 4.92 -5.13
C ALA A 258 23.00 5.76 -3.92
N SER A 259 22.73 7.06 -4.10
CA SER A 259 22.36 8.00 -3.06
C SER A 259 20.98 8.61 -3.31
N ILE A 260 20.34 9.09 -2.24
CA ILE A 260 19.07 9.82 -2.33
C ILE A 260 19.40 11.28 -2.67
N SER A 261 18.93 11.76 -3.84
CA SER A 261 19.06 13.15 -4.27
C SER A 261 17.89 14.02 -3.75
N SER A 262 18.02 15.35 -3.89
CA SER A 262 16.93 16.30 -3.60
C SER A 262 15.69 16.04 -4.47
N GLU A 263 15.86 15.57 -5.70
CA GLU A 263 14.76 15.25 -6.63
C GLU A 263 13.98 14.02 -6.14
N HIS A 264 14.67 12.94 -5.77
CA HIS A 264 14.04 11.73 -5.22
C HIS A 264 13.24 12.04 -3.95
N LEU A 265 13.81 12.92 -3.12
CA LEU A 265 13.18 13.33 -1.88
C LEU A 265 11.97 14.25 -2.12
N ALA A 266 12.07 15.20 -3.04
CA ALA A 266 10.98 16.10 -3.41
C ALA A 266 9.77 15.31 -3.95
N GLU A 267 10.00 14.31 -4.80
CA GLU A 267 8.96 13.41 -5.30
C GLU A 267 8.32 12.63 -4.13
N ALA A 268 9.11 12.06 -3.23
CA ALA A 268 8.60 11.33 -2.08
C ALA A 268 7.74 12.21 -1.15
N ILE A 269 8.13 13.48 -0.95
CA ILE A 269 7.36 14.47 -0.17
C ILE A 269 6.02 14.78 -0.86
N GLN A 270 6.00 14.91 -2.18
CA GLN A 270 4.75 15.17 -2.92
C GLN A 270 3.70 14.09 -2.68
N TYR A 271 4.09 12.83 -2.52
CA TYR A 271 3.17 11.74 -2.19
C TYR A 271 2.59 11.83 -0.77
N ARG A 272 3.04 12.80 0.04
CA ARG A 272 2.49 13.10 1.38
C ARG A 272 1.77 14.45 1.46
N SER A 273 1.71 15.21 0.36
CA SER A 273 1.09 16.54 0.34
C SER A 273 -0.40 16.54 0.69
N LEU A 274 -1.12 15.44 0.44
CA LEU A 274 -2.53 15.29 0.76
C LEU A 274 -2.80 15.09 2.26
N ASP A 275 -1.80 14.77 3.09
CA ASP A 275 -1.96 14.66 4.55
C ASP A 275 -2.54 15.95 5.14
N ARG A 276 -2.24 17.09 4.54
CA ARG A 276 -2.71 18.41 4.99
C ARG A 276 -4.05 18.83 4.38
N GLN A 277 -4.30 18.51 3.11
CA GLN A 277 -5.47 19.03 2.37
C GLN A 277 -6.78 18.33 2.71
N LEU A 278 -6.70 17.07 3.11
CA LEU A 278 -7.90 16.27 3.40
C LEU A 278 -8.32 16.31 4.87
N TRP A 279 -7.48 16.82 5.79
CA TRP A 279 -7.65 16.62 7.24
C TRP A 279 -7.49 17.91 8.08
N SER A 280 -7.20 19.06 7.47
CA SER A 280 -7.12 20.38 8.11
C SER A 280 -8.43 21.16 8.09
#